data_c213ffefeae48bfa9d2577ea36eddfa7
#
_entry.id   c213ffefeae48bfa9d2577ea36eddfa7
#
_cell.length_a   1.000
_cell.length_b   1.000
_cell.length_c   1.000
_cell.angle_alpha   90.00
_cell.angle_beta   90.00
_cell.angle_gamma   90.00
#
_symmetry.space_group_name_H-M   'P 1'
#
loop_
_entity.id
_entity.type
_entity.pdbx_description
1 polymer ?
#
loop_
_entity_poly.entity_id
_entity_poly.type
_entity_poly.pdbx_seq_one_letter_code
_entity_poly.pdbx_strand_id
1 'polypeptide(L)'
;MKMRLFTGACLALAITATATPGSQAAVSVIGGGLASDCYQAVEFRRVSPQKSLEICNMALSYESLSRRNRAATYVNRGILQMREARYDRALTDFERSLGLEPALLEAKVNLGAALYNLGRFEEALAALNEGIGAEDLNARVTGYYNRGLTHERLGDLQAAYWDYRTALETNPAFTEAARQLERFTVVERQG
;
A
#
# COMPACT_ATOMS: atom_id res chain seq x y z
N MET A 1 -21.02 -16.47 -14.97
CA MET A 1 -19.85 -17.39 -15.11
C MET A 1 -19.32 -17.70 -13.71
N LYS A 2 -19.45 -18.91 -13.20
CA LYS A 2 -18.93 -19.29 -11.88
C LYS A 2 -17.53 -19.89 -12.09
N MET A 3 -16.51 -19.15 -11.74
CA MET A 3 -15.11 -19.57 -11.81
C MET A 3 -14.72 -20.29 -10.51
N ARG A 4 -14.16 -21.48 -10.61
CA ARG A 4 -13.49 -22.14 -9.47
C ARG A 4 -11.97 -21.98 -9.67
N LEU A 5 -11.35 -21.35 -8.71
CA LEU A 5 -9.90 -21.27 -8.62
C LEU A 5 -9.42 -22.45 -7.76
N PHE A 6 -8.58 -23.29 -8.32
CA PHE A 6 -7.86 -24.31 -7.56
C PHE A 6 -6.44 -23.80 -7.33
N THR A 7 -6.08 -23.63 -6.08
CA THR A 7 -4.66 -23.57 -5.72
C THR A 7 -4.16 -25.00 -5.71
N GLY A 8 -3.17 -25.33 -6.54
CA GLY A 8 -2.50 -26.62 -6.44
C GLY A 8 -2.04 -26.83 -5.00
N ALA A 9 -2.35 -28.00 -4.44
CA ALA A 9 -1.88 -28.40 -3.13
C ALA A 9 -0.35 -28.44 -3.16
N CYS A 10 0.29 -27.33 -2.84
CA CYS A 10 1.71 -27.32 -2.54
C CYS A 10 1.91 -27.78 -1.11
N LEU A 11 2.70 -28.86 -0.98
CA LEU A 11 3.42 -29.22 0.21
C LEU A 11 3.78 -27.98 1.02
N ALA A 12 3.44 -27.99 2.31
CA ALA A 12 3.82 -26.94 3.25
C ALA A 12 5.34 -26.91 3.42
N LEU A 13 6.05 -26.34 2.46
CA LEU A 13 7.28 -25.65 2.78
C LEU A 13 6.83 -24.36 3.49
N ALA A 14 7.21 -24.25 4.75
CA ALA A 14 7.22 -22.98 5.45
C ALA A 14 8.21 -22.05 4.73
N ILE A 15 7.79 -21.50 3.59
CA ILE A 15 8.40 -20.31 3.05
C ILE A 15 7.99 -19.25 4.08
N THR A 16 8.94 -18.86 4.91
CA THR A 16 8.90 -17.55 5.53
C THR A 16 8.85 -16.56 4.38
N ALA A 17 7.64 -16.33 3.88
CA ALA A 17 7.38 -15.24 2.96
C ALA A 17 7.75 -14.00 3.77
N THR A 18 8.98 -13.52 3.56
CA THR A 18 9.26 -12.11 3.82
C THR A 18 8.25 -11.38 2.97
N ALA A 19 7.14 -10.99 3.60
CA ALA A 19 6.15 -10.17 2.95
C ALA A 19 6.91 -8.94 2.45
N THR A 20 7.13 -8.90 1.14
CA THR A 20 7.58 -7.66 0.53
C THR A 20 6.50 -6.66 0.89
N PRO A 21 6.82 -5.61 1.66
CA PRO A 21 5.82 -4.62 2.00
C PRO A 21 5.15 -4.20 0.71
N GLY A 22 3.83 -4.26 0.66
CA GLY A 22 3.06 -3.89 -0.52
C GLY A 22 3.56 -2.56 -1.06
N SER A 23 3.50 -2.38 -2.35
CA SER A 23 3.86 -1.11 -2.97
C SER A 23 3.15 0.03 -2.23
N GLN A 24 3.82 1.14 -2.02
CA GLN A 24 3.29 2.29 -1.30
C GLN A 24 3.23 3.49 -2.24
N ALA A 25 2.20 4.30 -2.08
CA ALA A 25 2.01 5.52 -2.85
C ALA A 25 2.43 6.74 -2.03
N ALA A 26 3.55 7.37 -2.40
CA ALA A 26 3.99 8.63 -1.82
C ALA A 26 3.01 9.76 -2.18
N VAL A 27 2.82 10.72 -1.26
CA VAL A 27 1.96 11.87 -1.48
C VAL A 27 2.79 13.11 -1.71
N SER A 28 2.58 13.76 -2.86
CA SER A 28 3.31 14.97 -3.23
C SER A 28 3.00 16.14 -2.28
N VAL A 29 4.02 16.95 -2.03
CA VAL A 29 3.96 18.16 -1.21
C VAL A 29 4.04 19.38 -2.12
N ILE A 30 3.17 20.35 -1.89
CA ILE A 30 3.15 21.59 -2.67
C ILE A 30 4.11 22.59 -2.03
N GLY A 31 5.07 23.09 -2.80
CA GLY A 31 6.08 24.05 -2.36
C GLY A 31 7.45 23.42 -2.10
N GLY A 32 8.36 24.20 -1.54
CA GLY A 32 9.70 23.77 -1.13
C GLY A 32 9.79 23.49 0.37
N GLY A 33 11.01 23.29 0.88
CA GLY A 33 11.29 23.10 2.29
C GLY A 33 11.37 21.64 2.73
N LEU A 34 11.44 21.42 4.04
CA LEU A 34 11.65 20.09 4.64
C LEU A 34 10.57 19.08 4.29
N ALA A 35 9.33 19.51 4.12
CA ALA A 35 8.25 18.60 3.70
C ALA A 35 8.45 18.11 2.25
N SER A 36 8.92 18.98 1.36
CA SER A 36 9.31 18.61 0.00
C SER A 36 10.49 17.65 0.00
N ASP A 37 11.50 17.92 0.84
CA ASP A 37 12.66 17.03 1.01
C ASP A 37 12.26 15.65 1.56
N CYS A 38 11.29 15.61 2.49
CA CYS A 38 10.69 14.37 2.99
C CYS A 38 10.04 13.57 1.86
N TYR A 39 9.23 14.20 1.02
CA TYR A 39 8.64 13.56 -0.16
C TYR A 39 9.71 13.01 -1.10
N GLN A 40 10.71 13.83 -1.44
CA GLN A 40 11.82 13.43 -2.33
C GLN A 40 12.63 12.25 -1.76
N ALA A 41 12.84 12.21 -0.45
CA ALA A 41 13.53 11.11 0.22
C ALA A 41 12.74 9.79 0.11
N VAL A 42 11.41 9.85 0.13
CA VAL A 42 10.54 8.69 -0.09
C VAL A 42 10.58 8.24 -1.56
N GLU A 43 10.41 9.17 -2.48
CA GLU A 43 10.26 8.91 -3.91
C GLU A 43 11.57 8.41 -4.54
N PHE A 44 12.66 9.14 -4.32
CA PHE A 44 13.91 8.88 -5.02
C PHE A 44 14.93 8.04 -4.23
N ARG A 45 14.70 7.77 -2.95
CA ARG A 45 15.56 6.93 -2.09
C ARG A 45 17.05 7.31 -2.13
N ARG A 46 17.37 8.61 -2.29
CA ARG A 46 18.73 9.11 -2.45
C ARG A 46 19.52 9.23 -1.14
N VAL A 47 18.86 9.09 -0.01
CA VAL A 47 19.45 9.18 1.33
C VAL A 47 19.11 7.94 2.15
N SER A 48 19.86 7.70 3.23
CA SER A 48 19.61 6.54 4.10
C SER A 48 18.22 6.60 4.75
N PRO A 49 17.62 5.44 5.11
CA PRO A 49 16.31 5.42 5.76
C PRO A 49 16.24 6.27 7.03
N GLN A 50 17.29 6.25 7.85
CA GLN A 50 17.39 7.06 9.08
C GLN A 50 17.37 8.55 8.77
N LYS A 51 18.13 8.98 7.77
CA LYS A 51 18.18 10.38 7.35
C LYS A 51 16.85 10.83 6.75
N SER A 52 16.20 9.96 5.98
CA SER A 52 14.86 10.22 5.44
C SER A 52 13.84 10.44 6.55
N LEU A 53 13.82 9.59 7.57
CA LEU A 53 12.94 9.74 8.75
C LEU A 53 13.25 11.04 9.52
N GLU A 54 14.52 11.40 9.68
CA GLU A 54 14.93 12.64 10.34
C GLU A 54 14.37 13.86 9.59
N ILE A 55 14.50 13.91 8.26
CA ILE A 55 13.97 15.00 7.43
C ILE A 55 12.45 15.15 7.63
N CYS A 56 11.70 14.05 7.56
CA CYS A 56 10.26 14.08 7.77
C CYS A 56 9.88 14.53 9.19
N ASN A 57 10.66 14.10 10.21
CA ASN A 57 10.45 14.54 11.59
C ASN A 57 10.69 16.05 11.74
N MET A 58 11.75 16.57 11.13
CA MET A 58 12.04 18.01 11.13
C MET A 58 10.94 18.80 10.45
N ALA A 59 10.45 18.34 9.29
CA ALA A 59 9.31 18.95 8.60
C ALA A 59 8.08 19.08 9.49
N LEU A 60 7.72 17.99 10.17
CA LEU A 60 6.54 17.97 11.04
C LEU A 60 6.69 18.82 12.31
N SER A 61 7.94 19.02 12.81
CA SER A 61 8.22 19.69 14.06
C SER A 61 8.52 21.18 13.90
N TYR A 62 9.19 21.56 12.82
CA TYR A 62 9.76 22.90 12.70
C TYR A 62 9.24 23.71 11.51
N GLU A 63 8.54 23.07 10.55
CA GLU A 63 8.01 23.77 9.40
C GLU A 63 6.53 24.15 9.59
N SER A 64 6.18 25.37 9.20
CA SER A 64 4.79 25.83 9.20
C SER A 64 4.05 25.26 7.99
N LEU A 65 3.54 24.04 8.14
CA LEU A 65 2.88 23.31 7.08
C LEU A 65 1.38 23.66 6.98
N SER A 66 0.91 23.82 5.73
CA SER A 66 -0.53 23.78 5.46
C SER A 66 -1.11 22.43 5.93
N ARG A 67 -2.42 22.38 6.16
CA ARG A 67 -3.12 21.15 6.58
C ARG A 67 -2.85 20.01 5.59
N ARG A 68 -2.94 20.27 4.28
CA ARG A 68 -2.67 19.30 3.21
C ARG A 68 -1.20 18.82 3.24
N ASN A 69 -0.23 19.73 3.31
CA ASN A 69 1.18 19.35 3.34
C ASN A 69 1.54 18.57 4.60
N ARG A 70 0.95 18.91 5.74
CA ARG A 70 1.12 18.15 6.98
C ARG A 70 0.57 16.75 6.85
N ALA A 71 -0.63 16.58 6.26
CA ALA A 71 -1.20 15.26 5.96
C ALA A 71 -0.29 14.45 5.03
N ALA A 72 0.16 15.04 3.92
CA ALA A 72 1.09 14.41 2.99
C ALA A 72 2.41 14.00 3.67
N THR A 73 2.96 14.84 4.54
CA THR A 73 4.20 14.56 5.27
C THR A 73 4.03 13.39 6.25
N TYR A 74 2.85 13.27 6.90
CA TYR A 74 2.53 12.09 7.70
C TYR A 74 2.50 10.82 6.84
N VAL A 75 1.84 10.85 5.66
CA VAL A 75 1.86 9.68 4.74
C VAL A 75 3.28 9.31 4.38
N ASN A 76 4.10 10.27 3.96
CA ASN A 76 5.46 10.04 3.54
C ASN A 76 6.34 9.46 4.66
N ARG A 77 6.18 9.95 5.91
CA ARG A 77 6.87 9.38 7.07
C ARG A 77 6.39 7.96 7.38
N GLY A 78 5.08 7.72 7.31
CA GLY A 78 4.49 6.40 7.47
C GLY A 78 5.05 5.38 6.47
N ILE A 79 5.23 5.77 5.20
CA ILE A 79 5.86 4.92 4.18
C ILE A 79 7.30 4.55 4.56
N LEU A 80 8.08 5.49 5.07
CA LEU A 80 9.44 5.18 5.56
C LEU A 80 9.41 4.21 6.74
N GLN A 81 8.44 4.36 7.63
CA GLN A 81 8.25 3.44 8.77
C GLN A 81 7.81 2.05 8.31
N MET A 82 6.95 1.95 7.29
CA MET A 82 6.59 0.68 6.63
C MET A 82 7.82 -0.05 6.09
N ARG A 83 8.71 0.68 5.43
CA ARG A 83 9.97 0.13 4.87
C ARG A 83 10.90 -0.42 5.96
N GLU A 84 10.83 0.13 7.18
CA GLU A 84 11.56 -0.32 8.36
C GLU A 84 10.78 -1.34 9.20
N ALA A 85 9.70 -1.91 8.66
CA ALA A 85 8.77 -2.82 9.33
C ALA A 85 8.20 -2.29 10.67
N ARG A 86 8.13 -0.96 10.83
CA ARG A 86 7.56 -0.29 12.02
C ARG A 86 6.08 -0.01 11.79
N TYR A 87 5.30 -1.06 11.59
CA TYR A 87 3.93 -0.98 11.10
C TYR A 87 2.98 -0.21 12.03
N ASP A 88 3.11 -0.34 13.37
CA ASP A 88 2.29 0.42 14.33
C ASP A 88 2.53 1.93 14.23
N ARG A 89 3.79 2.35 14.01
CA ARG A 89 4.12 3.76 13.83
C ARG A 89 3.59 4.28 12.50
N ALA A 90 3.71 3.48 11.45
CA ALA A 90 3.16 3.80 10.14
C ALA A 90 1.64 3.98 10.21
N LEU A 91 0.93 3.03 10.88
CA LEU A 91 -0.50 3.09 11.13
C LEU A 91 -0.89 4.42 11.79
N THR A 92 -0.21 4.78 12.88
CA THR A 92 -0.45 6.05 13.60
C THR A 92 -0.28 7.27 12.68
N ASP A 93 0.72 7.27 11.80
CA ASP A 93 0.95 8.38 10.89
C ASP A 93 -0.13 8.47 9.79
N PHE A 94 -0.58 7.32 9.25
CA PHE A 94 -1.68 7.32 8.28
C PHE A 94 -3.00 7.77 8.91
N GLU A 95 -3.29 7.37 10.15
CA GLU A 95 -4.45 7.83 10.91
C GLU A 95 -4.40 9.35 11.15
N ARG A 96 -3.24 9.90 11.51
CA ARG A 96 -3.04 11.35 11.66
C ARG A 96 -3.26 12.09 10.35
N SER A 97 -2.77 11.54 9.25
CA SER A 97 -3.01 12.08 7.93
C SER A 97 -4.50 12.16 7.61
N LEU A 98 -5.22 11.05 7.81
CA LEU A 98 -6.67 10.98 7.58
C LEU A 98 -7.48 11.84 8.56
N GLY A 99 -7.00 12.07 9.77
CA GLY A 99 -7.58 13.05 10.70
C GLY A 99 -7.48 14.48 10.18
N LEU A 100 -6.45 14.78 9.41
CA LEU A 100 -6.30 16.09 8.73
C LEU A 100 -7.07 16.11 7.41
N GLU A 101 -6.91 15.12 6.55
CA GLU A 101 -7.50 15.04 5.21
C GLU A 101 -8.23 13.69 5.02
N PRO A 102 -9.51 13.57 5.48
CA PRO A 102 -10.25 12.31 5.43
C PRO A 102 -10.48 11.76 4.01
N ALA A 103 -10.42 12.62 3.00
CA ALA A 103 -10.59 12.26 1.59
C ALA A 103 -9.28 11.88 0.88
N LEU A 104 -8.15 11.81 1.60
CA LEU A 104 -6.85 11.46 1.01
C LEU A 104 -6.79 9.94 0.77
N LEU A 105 -7.17 9.51 -0.44
CA LEU A 105 -7.32 8.09 -0.77
C LEU A 105 -5.98 7.33 -0.77
N GLU A 106 -4.87 8.00 -1.11
CA GLU A 106 -3.53 7.46 -1.00
C GLU A 106 -3.18 7.08 0.45
N ALA A 107 -3.63 7.88 1.42
CA ALA A 107 -3.46 7.55 2.84
C ALA A 107 -4.28 6.31 3.23
N LYS A 108 -5.48 6.13 2.68
CA LYS A 108 -6.31 4.93 2.90
C LYS A 108 -5.66 3.67 2.32
N VAL A 109 -5.06 3.74 1.13
CA VAL A 109 -4.30 2.63 0.54
C VAL A 109 -3.13 2.24 1.44
N ASN A 110 -2.35 3.21 1.90
CA ASN A 110 -1.21 2.97 2.77
C ASN A 110 -1.63 2.47 4.17
N LEU A 111 -2.75 2.97 4.71
CA LEU A 111 -3.37 2.47 5.94
C LEU A 111 -3.72 0.99 5.80
N GLY A 112 -4.38 0.61 4.71
CA GLY A 112 -4.71 -0.79 4.43
C GLY A 112 -3.48 -1.68 4.34
N ALA A 113 -2.40 -1.21 3.70
CA ALA A 113 -1.13 -1.94 3.65
C ALA A 113 -0.50 -2.12 5.05
N ALA A 114 -0.58 -1.12 5.92
CA ALA A 114 -0.09 -1.23 7.30
C ALA A 114 -0.92 -2.23 8.11
N LEU A 115 -2.24 -2.15 8.02
CA LEU A 115 -3.18 -3.08 8.67
C LEU A 115 -2.98 -4.52 8.21
N TYR A 116 -2.76 -4.74 6.90
CA TYR A 116 -2.41 -6.05 6.36
C TYR A 116 -1.15 -6.63 7.02
N ASN A 117 -0.08 -5.83 7.14
CA ASN A 117 1.16 -6.27 7.76
C ASN A 117 1.03 -6.51 9.29
N LEU A 118 0.07 -5.88 9.94
CA LEU A 118 -0.31 -6.12 11.34
C LEU A 118 -1.25 -7.32 11.52
N GLY A 119 -1.67 -8.00 10.44
CA GLY A 119 -2.59 -9.11 10.47
C GLY A 119 -4.06 -8.73 10.69
N ARG A 120 -4.41 -7.44 10.58
CA ARG A 120 -5.76 -6.87 10.77
C ARG A 120 -6.49 -6.84 9.43
N PHE A 121 -6.78 -8.04 8.86
CA PHE A 121 -7.15 -8.18 7.45
C PHE A 121 -8.52 -7.58 7.12
N GLU A 122 -9.51 -7.70 7.98
CA GLU A 122 -10.85 -7.14 7.76
C GLU A 122 -10.81 -5.60 7.73
N GLU A 123 -10.01 -5.01 8.61
CA GLU A 123 -9.82 -3.56 8.65
C GLU A 123 -8.98 -3.08 7.45
N ALA A 124 -7.99 -3.87 7.04
CA ALA A 124 -7.23 -3.60 5.82
C ALA A 124 -8.14 -3.58 4.59
N LEU A 125 -9.04 -4.58 4.47
CA LEU A 125 -10.00 -4.67 3.38
C LEU A 125 -10.93 -3.44 3.34
N ALA A 126 -11.43 -3.00 4.50
CA ALA A 126 -12.28 -1.81 4.60
C ALA A 126 -11.55 -0.55 4.10
N ALA A 127 -10.32 -0.31 4.57
CA ALA A 127 -9.52 0.83 4.16
C ALA A 127 -9.18 0.79 2.65
N LEU A 128 -8.82 -0.37 2.12
CA LEU A 128 -8.48 -0.56 0.71
C LEU A 128 -9.70 -0.39 -0.20
N ASN A 129 -10.88 -0.83 0.20
CA ASN A 129 -12.11 -0.60 -0.56
C ASN A 129 -12.40 0.88 -0.80
N GLU A 130 -12.07 1.73 0.17
CA GLU A 130 -12.17 3.17 0.01
C GLU A 130 -11.00 3.74 -0.82
N GLY A 131 -9.80 3.21 -0.64
CA GLY A 131 -8.57 3.72 -1.25
C GLY A 131 -8.42 3.48 -2.75
N ILE A 132 -8.98 2.39 -3.30
CA ILE A 132 -8.85 2.05 -4.72
C ILE A 132 -9.47 3.07 -5.69
N GLY A 133 -10.27 4.01 -5.18
CA GLY A 133 -10.78 5.14 -5.94
C GLY A 133 -9.77 6.27 -6.18
N ALA A 134 -8.52 6.14 -5.72
CA ALA A 134 -7.51 7.17 -5.86
C ALA A 134 -7.30 7.58 -7.34
N GLU A 135 -7.15 8.88 -7.57
CA GLU A 135 -6.85 9.41 -8.91
C GLU A 135 -5.40 9.11 -9.30
N ASP A 136 -4.50 9.11 -8.34
CA ASP A 136 -3.11 8.74 -8.56
C ASP A 136 -3.00 7.28 -9.02
N LEU A 137 -2.34 7.07 -10.17
CA LEU A 137 -2.24 5.76 -10.80
C LEU A 137 -1.50 4.75 -9.92
N ASN A 138 -0.41 5.18 -9.28
CA ASN A 138 0.40 4.31 -8.43
C ASN A 138 -0.38 3.89 -7.19
N ALA A 139 -1.11 4.82 -6.57
CA ALA A 139 -1.98 4.53 -5.44
C ALA A 139 -3.07 3.53 -5.81
N ARG A 140 -3.72 3.72 -6.95
CA ARG A 140 -4.77 2.83 -7.43
C ARG A 140 -4.26 1.42 -7.71
N VAL A 141 -3.16 1.27 -8.44
CA VAL A 141 -2.51 -0.02 -8.72
C VAL A 141 -2.10 -0.72 -7.42
N THR A 142 -1.46 0.02 -6.53
CA THR A 142 -1.04 -0.46 -5.21
C THR A 142 -2.24 -0.87 -4.35
N GLY A 143 -3.34 -0.11 -4.42
CA GLY A 143 -4.58 -0.39 -3.73
C GLY A 143 -5.19 -1.73 -4.15
N TYR A 144 -5.33 -1.97 -5.46
CA TYR A 144 -5.80 -3.26 -5.97
C TYR A 144 -4.87 -4.40 -5.57
N TYR A 145 -3.57 -4.23 -5.71
CA TYR A 145 -2.60 -5.27 -5.33
C TYR A 145 -2.70 -5.63 -3.84
N ASN A 146 -2.70 -4.64 -2.96
CA ASN A 146 -2.80 -4.87 -1.51
C ASN A 146 -4.17 -5.46 -1.12
N ARG A 147 -5.26 -5.08 -1.82
CA ARG A 147 -6.58 -5.67 -1.60
C ARG A 147 -6.61 -7.13 -2.04
N GLY A 148 -5.98 -7.46 -3.16
CA GLY A 148 -5.80 -8.84 -3.60
C GLY A 148 -5.05 -9.69 -2.57
N LEU A 149 -3.94 -9.18 -2.01
CA LEU A 149 -3.22 -9.84 -0.92
C LEU A 149 -4.13 -10.05 0.31
N THR A 150 -4.95 -9.05 0.63
CA THR A 150 -5.86 -9.11 1.76
C THR A 150 -6.97 -10.15 1.53
N HIS A 151 -7.54 -10.20 0.32
CA HIS A 151 -8.52 -11.23 -0.07
C HIS A 151 -7.94 -12.65 0.02
N GLU A 152 -6.68 -12.86 -0.39
CA GLU A 152 -6.02 -14.16 -0.20
C GLU A 152 -5.95 -14.56 1.28
N ARG A 153 -5.60 -13.63 2.17
CA ARG A 153 -5.52 -13.90 3.62
C ARG A 153 -6.88 -14.22 4.22
N LEU A 154 -7.93 -13.64 3.67
CA LEU A 154 -9.34 -13.91 4.05
C LEU A 154 -9.94 -15.14 3.35
N GLY A 155 -9.19 -15.77 2.42
CA GLY A 155 -9.63 -16.99 1.72
C GLY A 155 -10.47 -16.72 0.46
N ASP A 156 -10.71 -15.46 0.09
CA ASP A 156 -11.42 -15.11 -1.15
C ASP A 156 -10.45 -15.05 -2.34
N LEU A 157 -10.09 -16.23 -2.83
CA LEU A 157 -9.16 -16.37 -3.94
C LEU A 157 -9.71 -15.81 -5.25
N GLN A 158 -11.02 -15.78 -5.42
CA GLN A 158 -11.64 -15.24 -6.62
C GLN A 158 -11.51 -13.72 -6.66
N ALA A 159 -11.80 -13.03 -5.56
CA ALA A 159 -11.61 -11.59 -5.46
C ALA A 159 -10.12 -11.22 -5.58
N ALA A 160 -9.23 -11.98 -4.95
CA ALA A 160 -7.78 -11.77 -5.07
C ALA A 160 -7.30 -11.83 -6.53
N TYR A 161 -7.72 -12.85 -7.29
CA TYR A 161 -7.37 -12.96 -8.71
C TYR A 161 -7.79 -11.74 -9.52
N TRP A 162 -9.03 -11.28 -9.33
CA TRP A 162 -9.53 -10.12 -10.07
C TRP A 162 -8.82 -8.83 -9.69
N ASP A 163 -8.46 -8.66 -8.43
CA ASP A 163 -7.72 -7.50 -7.97
C ASP A 163 -6.28 -7.46 -8.54
N TYR A 164 -5.56 -8.59 -8.54
CA TYR A 164 -4.25 -8.66 -9.18
C TYR A 164 -4.32 -8.41 -10.68
N ARG A 165 -5.35 -8.96 -11.33
CA ARG A 165 -5.58 -8.73 -12.76
C ARG A 165 -5.86 -7.25 -13.03
N THR A 166 -6.70 -6.60 -12.25
CA THR A 166 -7.01 -5.17 -12.38
C THR A 166 -5.77 -4.31 -12.15
N ALA A 167 -4.93 -4.65 -11.17
CA ALA A 167 -3.67 -3.96 -10.94
C ALA A 167 -2.75 -4.05 -12.17
N LEU A 168 -2.61 -5.24 -12.77
CA LEU A 168 -1.78 -5.46 -13.96
C LEU A 168 -2.38 -4.81 -15.22
N GLU A 169 -3.70 -4.84 -15.41
CA GLU A 169 -4.39 -4.14 -16.51
C GLU A 169 -4.24 -2.62 -16.38
N THR A 170 -4.24 -2.09 -15.15
CA THR A 170 -4.05 -0.67 -14.88
C THR A 170 -2.60 -0.23 -15.11
N ASN A 171 -1.63 -1.06 -14.74
CA ASN A 171 -0.21 -0.85 -15.01
C ASN A 171 0.46 -2.17 -15.44
N PRO A 172 0.64 -2.42 -16.74
CA PRO A 172 1.25 -3.65 -17.25
C PRO A 172 2.71 -3.87 -16.79
N ALA A 173 3.40 -2.85 -16.32
CA ALA A 173 4.76 -2.94 -15.79
C ALA A 173 4.81 -3.34 -14.30
N PHE A 174 3.65 -3.51 -13.65
CA PHE A 174 3.58 -3.85 -12.24
C PHE A 174 3.79 -5.37 -12.03
N THR A 175 5.06 -5.75 -11.98
CA THR A 175 5.51 -7.15 -11.95
C THR A 175 5.07 -7.93 -10.71
N GLU A 176 4.78 -7.24 -9.60
CA GLU A 176 4.30 -7.84 -8.37
C GLU A 176 2.95 -8.54 -8.57
N ALA A 177 2.00 -7.89 -9.25
CA ALA A 177 0.71 -8.49 -9.57
C ALA A 177 0.85 -9.65 -10.58
N ALA A 178 1.72 -9.51 -11.58
CA ALA A 178 1.98 -10.58 -12.54
C ALA A 178 2.45 -11.86 -11.84
N ARG A 179 3.42 -11.74 -10.92
CA ARG A 179 3.92 -12.88 -10.12
C ARG A 179 2.85 -13.52 -9.25
N GLN A 180 1.90 -12.75 -8.73
CA GLN A 180 0.78 -13.33 -7.98
C GLN A 180 -0.14 -14.12 -8.91
N LEU A 181 -0.46 -13.59 -10.10
CA LEU A 181 -1.33 -14.26 -11.06
C LEU A 181 -0.79 -15.60 -11.55
N GLU A 182 0.54 -15.78 -11.66
CA GLU A 182 1.18 -17.05 -12.02
C GLU A 182 0.83 -18.21 -11.06
N ARG A 183 0.40 -17.90 -9.83
CA ARG A 183 0.01 -18.89 -8.81
C ARG A 183 -1.41 -19.42 -8.99
N PHE A 184 -2.21 -18.78 -9.85
CA PHE A 184 -3.61 -19.14 -10.06
C PHE A 184 -3.79 -19.99 -11.32
N THR A 185 -4.52 -21.09 -11.17
CA THR A 185 -4.98 -21.88 -12.31
C THR A 185 -6.46 -21.57 -12.54
N VAL A 186 -6.77 -20.98 -13.69
CA VAL A 186 -8.14 -20.66 -14.08
C VAL A 186 -8.72 -21.86 -14.84
N VAL A 187 -9.77 -22.49 -14.29
CA VAL A 187 -10.49 -23.58 -14.94
C VAL A 187 -11.82 -23.04 -15.45
N GLU A 188 -12.00 -23.03 -16.77
CA GLU A 188 -13.30 -22.74 -17.36
C GLU A 188 -14.24 -23.93 -17.14
N ARG A 189 -15.42 -23.68 -16.57
CA ARG A 189 -16.47 -24.68 -16.57
C ARG A 189 -17.02 -24.81 -17.97
N GLN A 190 -16.81 -25.97 -18.58
CA GLN A 190 -17.62 -26.38 -19.69
C GLN A 190 -19.04 -26.64 -19.15
N GLY A 191 -20.02 -25.83 -19.63
CA GLY A 191 -21.42 -25.91 -19.28
C GLY A 191 -22.10 -27.16 -19.82
#